data_6c5784b9cc75214ab111ba04a5717266
#
_entry.id   6c5784b9cc75214ab111ba04a5717266
#
_cell.length_a   1.000
_cell.length_b   1.000
_cell.length_c   1.000
_cell.angle_alpha   90.00
_cell.angle_beta   90.00
_cell.angle_gamma   90.00
#
_symmetry.space_group_name_H-M   'P 1'
#
loop_
_entity.id
_entity.type
_entity.pdbx_description
1 polymer ?
#
loop_
_entity_poly.entity_id
_entity_poly.type
_entity_poly.pdbx_seq_one_letter_code
_entity_poly.pdbx_strand_id
1 'polypeptide(L)'
;MKTPKGLTEVKKGLCSFLILLLAVTLLAGLVTGCSSSTTASKEQVITIGVDTPLTGGAAPWGLSEMHGVTLAADDFNSAGGLTIGDTHYTLKVEALDDAYDTAKATNNINQMAYTDGVKFMFTFQTEGSLALAPTLTNMKILNFTVVNDDRIIAQPADAYTYRTYMGFSVQANDYLAWMKKTYPNDKSIAVLTTNDTNGNVTEASTKAAAAAAGLTYLAPVFYDTGTADFSPFVTKILNEKPDIILTIGDPTGDVGLIAKTLNGMGFKGIHATGIVGAADLLKIAGQAPIEGMLTLNMPLISGGQVSSAVLGLPAREVAHSGSAWGTAYCCTWDFYSEAGIMFDAMKQAKSVDPTVVKAKIDQSGAKFNYAAINNGIATFGSPASNAIFGANGGHQVTNSWPIDIIKNGKDTIGTIITPK
;
A
#
# COMPACT_ATOMS: atom_id res chain seq x y z
N MET A 1 44.47 61.29 -69.56
CA MET A 1 43.24 60.66 -69.05
C MET A 1 43.49 59.13 -68.79
N LYS A 2 43.63 58.73 -67.54
CA LYS A 2 43.88 57.35 -67.15
C LYS A 2 42.58 56.72 -66.76
N THR A 3 42.14 55.69 -67.51
CA THR A 3 40.97 54.84 -67.17
C THR A 3 41.32 53.89 -66.03
N PRO A 4 40.47 53.70 -65.05
CA PRO A 4 40.74 52.86 -63.92
C PRO A 4 40.64 51.38 -64.24
N LYS A 5 41.77 50.66 -64.12
CA LYS A 5 41.85 49.20 -64.20
C LYS A 5 41.28 48.56 -62.88
N GLY A 6 39.96 48.57 -62.66
CA GLY A 6 39.43 48.03 -61.41
C GLY A 6 38.13 47.24 -61.53
N LEU A 7 37.45 47.32 -62.69
CA LEU A 7 36.11 46.75 -62.78
C LEU A 7 36.03 45.34 -63.39
N THR A 8 37.14 44.83 -63.97
CA THR A 8 37.11 43.50 -64.63
C THR A 8 37.48 42.35 -63.72
N GLU A 9 38.22 42.55 -62.60
CA GLU A 9 38.55 41.49 -61.68
C GLU A 9 37.43 41.18 -60.66
N VAL A 10 36.63 42.20 -60.31
CA VAL A 10 35.49 42.04 -59.38
C VAL A 10 34.37 41.15 -59.99
N LYS A 11 34.18 41.26 -61.34
CA LYS A 11 33.16 40.40 -62.03
C LYS A 11 33.56 38.94 -62.14
N LYS A 12 34.86 38.60 -62.21
CA LYS A 12 35.33 37.20 -62.27
C LYS A 12 35.27 36.54 -60.88
N GLY A 13 35.55 37.31 -59.81
CA GLY A 13 35.42 36.79 -58.42
C GLY A 13 33.96 36.49 -58.04
N LEU A 14 33.03 37.38 -58.48
CA LEU A 14 31.63 37.24 -58.12
C LEU A 14 30.95 36.07 -58.86
N CYS A 15 31.32 35.78 -60.13
CA CYS A 15 30.84 34.62 -60.84
C CYS A 15 31.36 33.28 -60.28
N SER A 16 32.63 33.24 -59.84
CA SER A 16 33.21 32.04 -59.22
C SER A 16 32.59 31.79 -57.83
N PHE A 17 32.27 32.85 -57.07
CA PHE A 17 31.61 32.69 -55.76
C PHE A 17 30.12 32.23 -55.87
N LEU A 18 29.41 32.73 -56.90
CA LEU A 18 28.04 32.29 -57.18
C LEU A 18 27.98 30.81 -57.64
N ILE A 19 28.93 30.33 -58.42
CA ILE A 19 28.99 28.94 -58.88
C ILE A 19 29.37 28.02 -57.71
N LEU A 20 30.24 28.47 -56.79
CA LEU A 20 30.58 27.69 -55.58
C LEU A 20 29.40 27.62 -54.60
N LEU A 21 28.60 28.68 -54.47
CA LEU A 21 27.39 28.67 -53.63
C LEU A 21 26.30 27.78 -54.21
N LEU A 22 26.14 27.72 -55.54
CA LEU A 22 25.16 26.83 -56.23
C LEU A 22 25.57 25.37 -56.13
N ALA A 23 26.87 25.05 -56.14
CA ALA A 23 27.37 23.69 -55.96
C ALA A 23 27.20 23.17 -54.53
N VAL A 24 27.33 24.03 -53.53
CA VAL A 24 27.11 23.66 -52.12
C VAL A 24 25.64 23.44 -51.80
N THR A 25 24.73 24.21 -52.45
CA THR A 25 23.28 23.98 -52.27
C THR A 25 22.76 22.75 -53.01
N LEU A 26 23.42 22.29 -54.07
CA LEU A 26 23.04 21.00 -54.73
C LEU A 26 23.59 19.78 -53.99
N LEU A 27 24.73 19.87 -53.27
CA LEU A 27 25.20 18.79 -52.42
C LEU A 27 24.45 18.67 -51.10
N ALA A 28 23.85 19.76 -50.60
CA ALA A 28 23.00 19.73 -49.38
C ALA A 28 21.62 19.10 -49.66
N GLY A 29 21.18 19.00 -50.92
CA GLY A 29 19.92 18.38 -51.32
C GLY A 29 19.95 16.87 -51.45
N LEU A 30 21.11 16.20 -51.39
CA LEU A 30 21.25 14.73 -51.52
C LEU A 30 21.44 14.00 -50.23
N VAL A 31 21.47 14.68 -49.06
CA VAL A 31 21.55 14.06 -47.73
C VAL A 31 20.17 14.00 -47.04
N THR A 32 19.11 14.47 -47.67
CA THR A 32 17.74 14.41 -47.12
C THR A 32 16.97 13.17 -47.58
N GLY A 33 17.60 12.01 -47.57
CA GLY A 33 17.00 10.77 -48.03
C GLY A 33 17.15 9.60 -47.07
N CYS A 34 17.10 9.82 -45.73
CA CYS A 34 16.77 8.83 -44.74
C CYS A 34 16.41 9.55 -43.41
N SER A 35 15.37 10.37 -43.44
CA SER A 35 14.61 10.61 -42.25
C SER A 35 13.80 9.34 -42.03
N SER A 36 14.35 8.37 -41.30
CA SER A 36 13.53 7.53 -40.46
C SER A 36 12.68 8.52 -39.66
N SER A 37 11.42 8.63 -40.01
CA SER A 37 10.41 9.24 -39.15
C SER A 37 10.41 8.43 -37.87
N THR A 38 11.28 8.76 -36.96
CA THR A 38 11.10 8.42 -35.55
C THR A 38 9.83 9.14 -35.18
N THR A 39 8.69 8.46 -35.30
CA THR A 39 7.43 8.92 -34.73
C THR A 39 7.77 9.18 -33.29
N ALA A 40 7.80 10.45 -32.88
CA ALA A 40 8.06 10.78 -31.48
C ALA A 40 7.00 10.04 -30.66
N SER A 41 7.44 9.14 -29.79
CA SER A 41 6.55 8.43 -28.87
C SER A 41 5.72 9.48 -28.13
N LYS A 42 4.40 9.27 -28.08
CA LYS A 42 3.53 10.13 -27.29
C LYS A 42 3.74 9.78 -25.83
N GLU A 43 4.15 10.75 -25.04
CA GLU A 43 4.30 10.58 -23.60
C GLU A 43 2.96 10.84 -22.91
N GLN A 44 2.54 9.94 -22.02
CA GLN A 44 1.36 10.09 -21.17
C GLN A 44 1.67 9.69 -19.74
N VAL A 45 1.15 10.47 -18.80
CA VAL A 45 1.27 10.22 -17.36
C VAL A 45 -0.08 9.71 -16.84
N ILE A 46 -0.06 8.57 -16.19
CA ILE A 46 -1.22 8.01 -15.48
C ILE A 46 -1.09 8.40 -14.01
N THR A 47 -2.09 9.11 -13.50
CA THR A 47 -2.17 9.42 -12.07
C THR A 47 -2.73 8.22 -11.30
N ILE A 48 -1.98 7.79 -10.30
CA ILE A 48 -2.37 6.79 -9.31
C ILE A 48 -2.81 7.55 -8.06
N GLY A 49 -4.09 7.43 -7.69
CA GLY A 49 -4.63 8.07 -6.49
C GLY A 49 -4.35 7.24 -5.23
N VAL A 50 -4.05 7.91 -4.13
CA VAL A 50 -3.88 7.28 -2.81
C VAL A 50 -4.65 8.10 -1.79
N ASP A 51 -5.70 7.54 -1.20
CA ASP A 51 -6.45 8.13 -0.09
C ASP A 51 -6.07 7.43 1.20
N THR A 52 -5.35 8.17 2.07
CA THR A 52 -4.70 7.54 3.23
C THR A 52 -4.41 8.56 4.34
N PRO A 53 -4.31 8.16 5.63
CA PRO A 53 -4.01 9.09 6.71
C PRO A 53 -2.53 9.52 6.70
N LEU A 54 -2.24 10.72 6.25
CA LEU A 54 -0.89 11.28 6.26
C LEU A 54 -0.58 12.05 7.55
N THR A 55 -1.59 12.32 8.36
CA THR A 55 -1.49 13.00 9.66
C THR A 55 -2.23 12.26 10.77
N GLY A 56 -1.95 12.61 12.02
CA GLY A 56 -2.60 11.99 13.19
C GLY A 56 -1.98 10.66 13.63
N GLY A 57 -2.71 9.91 14.48
CA GLY A 57 -2.23 8.66 15.06
C GLY A 57 -2.04 7.51 14.07
N ALA A 58 -2.77 7.53 12.95
CA ALA A 58 -2.67 6.55 11.87
C ALA A 58 -1.62 6.91 10.79
N ALA A 59 -0.98 8.07 10.90
CA ALA A 59 0.01 8.54 9.91
C ALA A 59 1.13 7.52 9.59
N PRO A 60 1.66 6.72 10.52
CA PRO A 60 2.66 5.71 10.18
C PRO A 60 2.17 4.72 9.12
N TRP A 61 0.90 4.35 9.13
CA TRP A 61 0.31 3.49 8.12
C TRP A 61 0.13 4.19 6.78
N GLY A 62 -0.46 5.40 6.80
CA GLY A 62 -0.71 6.15 5.58
C GLY A 62 0.57 6.61 4.87
N LEU A 63 1.59 7.01 5.64
CA LEU A 63 2.91 7.30 5.09
C LEU A 63 3.55 6.04 4.50
N SER A 64 3.39 4.87 5.15
CA SER A 64 3.83 3.60 4.59
C SER A 64 3.18 3.32 3.23
N GLU A 65 1.87 3.56 3.11
CA GLU A 65 1.13 3.36 1.86
C GLU A 65 1.61 4.31 0.77
N MET A 66 1.62 5.62 1.05
CA MET A 66 2.10 6.62 0.09
C MET A 66 3.52 6.31 -0.37
N HIS A 67 4.44 5.97 0.55
CA HIS A 67 5.83 5.65 0.23
C HIS A 67 5.92 4.37 -0.60
N GLY A 68 5.21 3.31 -0.20
CA GLY A 68 5.22 2.02 -0.92
C GLY A 68 4.74 2.15 -2.35
N VAL A 69 3.59 2.81 -2.54
CA VAL A 69 3.01 3.04 -3.87
C VAL A 69 3.94 3.91 -4.73
N THR A 70 4.54 4.95 -4.13
CA THR A 70 5.47 5.84 -4.86
C THR A 70 6.73 5.10 -5.30
N LEU A 71 7.37 4.34 -4.41
CA LEU A 71 8.57 3.57 -4.77
C LEU A 71 8.28 2.50 -5.83
N ALA A 72 7.10 1.89 -5.82
CA ALA A 72 6.69 0.96 -6.86
C ALA A 72 6.46 1.66 -8.22
N ALA A 73 5.88 2.87 -8.20
CA ALA A 73 5.71 3.68 -9.40
C ALA A 73 7.05 4.15 -9.98
N ASP A 74 8.00 4.52 -9.11
CA ASP A 74 9.38 4.87 -9.52
C ASP A 74 10.07 3.68 -10.19
N ASP A 75 9.91 2.48 -9.65
CA ASP A 75 10.47 1.26 -10.25
C ASP A 75 9.81 0.92 -11.59
N PHE A 76 8.48 1.10 -11.68
CA PHE A 76 7.77 0.94 -12.95
C PHE A 76 8.32 1.89 -14.02
N ASN A 77 8.48 3.18 -13.67
CA ASN A 77 8.99 4.22 -14.55
C ASN A 77 10.46 3.96 -14.95
N SER A 78 11.31 3.62 -13.96
CA SER A 78 12.74 3.34 -14.16
C SER A 78 12.97 2.09 -15.00
N ALA A 79 12.06 1.11 -14.94
CA ALA A 79 12.08 -0.06 -15.81
C ALA A 79 11.59 0.23 -17.24
N GLY A 80 11.35 1.48 -17.60
CA GLY A 80 10.90 1.92 -18.93
C GLY A 80 9.39 2.02 -19.07
N GLY A 81 8.62 2.13 -17.98
CA GLY A 81 7.18 2.35 -18.02
C GLY A 81 6.40 1.26 -18.79
N LEU A 82 5.40 1.67 -19.55
CA LEU A 82 4.61 0.80 -20.42
C LEU A 82 4.40 1.46 -21.78
N THR A 83 4.83 0.80 -22.86
CA THR A 83 4.59 1.29 -24.22
C THR A 83 3.47 0.48 -24.88
N ILE A 84 2.46 1.17 -25.39
CA ILE A 84 1.32 0.60 -26.12
C ILE A 84 1.18 1.33 -27.46
N GLY A 85 1.46 0.63 -28.54
CA GLY A 85 1.53 1.27 -29.85
C GLY A 85 2.66 2.30 -29.91
N ASP A 86 2.34 3.54 -30.20
CA ASP A 86 3.23 4.71 -30.25
C ASP A 86 3.19 5.57 -28.97
N THR A 87 2.47 5.13 -27.95
CA THR A 87 2.33 5.88 -26.69
C THR A 87 3.14 5.21 -25.57
N HIS A 88 3.93 6.02 -24.90
CA HIS A 88 4.70 5.66 -23.71
C HIS A 88 4.01 6.20 -22.47
N TYR A 89 3.74 5.31 -21.50
CA TYR A 89 3.05 5.64 -20.26
C TYR A 89 4.01 5.55 -19.08
N THR A 90 3.97 6.59 -18.25
CA THR A 90 4.62 6.63 -16.93
C THR A 90 3.58 6.85 -15.84
N LEU A 91 3.93 6.60 -14.59
CA LEU A 91 3.04 6.73 -13.45
C LEU A 91 3.45 7.94 -12.60
N LYS A 92 2.46 8.63 -12.03
CA LYS A 92 2.62 9.66 -11.00
C LYS A 92 1.67 9.31 -9.85
N VAL A 93 2.16 9.35 -8.62
CA VAL A 93 1.33 9.16 -7.45
C VAL A 93 0.82 10.51 -6.95
N GLU A 94 -0.46 10.55 -6.58
CA GLU A 94 -1.12 11.67 -5.93
C GLU A 94 -1.81 11.17 -4.68
N ALA A 95 -1.32 11.60 -3.52
CA ALA A 95 -1.83 11.18 -2.22
C ALA A 95 -2.60 12.33 -1.57
N LEU A 96 -3.78 12.02 -1.01
CA LEU A 96 -4.60 12.94 -0.24
C LEU A 96 -4.74 12.45 1.20
N ASP A 97 -4.62 13.40 2.15
CA ASP A 97 -4.70 13.13 3.59
C ASP A 97 -6.15 13.04 4.06
N ASP A 98 -6.58 11.86 4.45
CA ASP A 98 -7.87 11.65 5.10
C ASP A 98 -7.81 11.86 6.62
N ALA A 99 -6.63 11.95 7.22
CA ALA A 99 -6.41 12.03 8.66
C ALA A 99 -7.18 10.96 9.47
N TYR A 100 -7.46 9.82 8.85
CA TYR A 100 -8.30 8.72 9.37
C TYR A 100 -9.75 9.16 9.67
N ASP A 101 -10.27 10.13 8.93
CA ASP A 101 -11.62 10.69 9.06
C ASP A 101 -12.50 10.27 7.87
N THR A 102 -13.65 9.66 8.14
CA THR A 102 -14.57 9.13 7.12
C THR A 102 -15.04 10.18 6.12
N ALA A 103 -15.33 11.40 6.59
CA ALA A 103 -15.84 12.45 5.71
C ALA A 103 -14.74 12.96 4.78
N LYS A 104 -13.51 13.09 5.29
CA LYS A 104 -12.35 13.46 4.47
C LYS A 104 -12.04 12.36 3.45
N ALA A 105 -11.97 11.08 3.85
CA ALA A 105 -11.76 9.97 2.94
C ALA A 105 -12.81 9.96 1.82
N THR A 106 -14.08 10.12 2.16
CA THR A 106 -15.18 10.22 1.18
C THR A 106 -14.97 11.38 0.21
N ASN A 107 -14.57 12.56 0.70
CA ASN A 107 -14.33 13.73 -0.14
C ASN A 107 -13.11 13.55 -1.04
N ASN A 108 -12.01 13.00 -0.52
CA ASN A 108 -10.80 12.73 -1.26
C ASN A 108 -11.04 11.75 -2.42
N ILE A 109 -11.70 10.63 -2.13
CA ILE A 109 -12.02 9.61 -3.16
C ILE A 109 -12.93 10.21 -4.23
N ASN A 110 -13.94 11.02 -3.85
CA ASN A 110 -14.79 11.72 -4.80
C ASN A 110 -14.01 12.74 -5.63
N GLN A 111 -13.10 13.52 -5.02
CA GLN A 111 -12.24 14.44 -5.74
C GLN A 111 -11.41 13.70 -6.79
N MET A 112 -10.66 12.67 -6.39
CA MET A 112 -9.85 11.87 -7.30
C MET A 112 -10.67 11.26 -8.45
N ALA A 113 -11.87 10.75 -8.13
CA ALA A 113 -12.72 10.07 -9.10
C ALA A 113 -13.35 11.04 -10.10
N TYR A 114 -13.92 12.15 -9.64
CA TYR A 114 -14.73 13.06 -10.46
C TYR A 114 -13.97 14.26 -10.99
N THR A 115 -12.97 14.75 -10.25
CA THR A 115 -12.25 15.98 -10.59
C THR A 115 -10.90 15.69 -11.23
N ASP A 116 -10.12 14.79 -10.63
CA ASP A 116 -8.73 14.53 -11.04
C ASP A 116 -8.65 13.44 -12.12
N GLY A 117 -9.78 12.75 -12.37
CA GLY A 117 -9.90 11.74 -13.44
C GLY A 117 -9.08 10.48 -13.18
N VAL A 118 -8.76 10.19 -11.93
CA VAL A 118 -8.03 8.99 -11.51
C VAL A 118 -8.78 7.74 -11.94
N LYS A 119 -8.06 6.75 -12.47
CA LYS A 119 -8.58 5.45 -12.91
C LYS A 119 -8.01 4.27 -12.14
N PHE A 120 -6.96 4.49 -11.38
CA PHE A 120 -6.29 3.51 -10.53
C PHE A 120 -6.07 4.11 -9.17
N MET A 121 -6.56 3.46 -8.12
CA MET A 121 -6.64 4.04 -6.78
C MET A 121 -6.23 3.04 -5.72
N PHE A 122 -5.71 3.57 -4.61
CA PHE A 122 -5.51 2.87 -3.35
C PHE A 122 -6.31 3.58 -2.28
N THR A 123 -7.00 2.84 -1.41
CA THR A 123 -7.83 3.42 -0.36
C THR A 123 -7.61 2.70 0.97
N PHE A 124 -7.56 3.46 2.06
CA PHE A 124 -7.22 2.96 3.39
C PHE A 124 -8.41 2.97 4.37
N GLN A 125 -9.09 4.09 4.50
CA GLN A 125 -10.12 4.29 5.51
C GLN A 125 -11.37 3.43 5.24
N THR A 126 -11.80 2.65 6.25
CA THR A 126 -12.80 1.58 6.08
C THR A 126 -14.16 2.08 5.61
N GLU A 127 -14.74 3.07 6.29
CA GLU A 127 -16.09 3.56 5.97
C GLU A 127 -16.13 4.26 4.61
N GLY A 128 -15.13 5.10 4.31
CA GLY A 128 -15.02 5.79 3.02
C GLY A 128 -14.89 4.80 1.86
N SER A 129 -14.01 3.81 2.01
CA SER A 129 -13.81 2.77 1.00
C SER A 129 -15.07 1.93 0.77
N LEU A 130 -15.75 1.49 1.85
CA LEU A 130 -17.00 0.73 1.76
C LEU A 130 -18.12 1.55 1.11
N ALA A 131 -18.29 2.80 1.52
CA ALA A 131 -19.33 3.68 1.01
C ALA A 131 -19.17 3.96 -0.49
N LEU A 132 -17.94 4.08 -0.97
CA LEU A 132 -17.64 4.47 -2.35
C LEU A 132 -17.30 3.30 -3.29
N ALA A 133 -17.14 2.06 -2.81
CA ALA A 133 -16.87 0.90 -3.65
C ALA A 133 -17.89 0.74 -4.81
N PRO A 134 -19.22 0.93 -4.61
CA PRO A 134 -20.17 0.91 -5.72
C PRO A 134 -19.95 2.05 -6.73
N THR A 135 -19.59 3.24 -6.25
CA THR A 135 -19.28 4.41 -7.11
C THR A 135 -18.05 4.14 -7.95
N LEU A 136 -16.97 3.63 -7.35
CA LEU A 136 -15.74 3.26 -8.07
C LEU A 136 -16.01 2.19 -9.14
N THR A 137 -16.88 1.22 -8.83
CA THR A 137 -17.33 0.21 -9.80
C THR A 137 -18.07 0.85 -10.97
N ASN A 138 -19.05 1.72 -10.73
CA ASN A 138 -19.81 2.41 -11.76
C ASN A 138 -18.92 3.28 -12.66
N MET A 139 -17.90 3.91 -12.09
CA MET A 139 -16.93 4.74 -12.82
C MET A 139 -15.79 3.94 -13.45
N LYS A 140 -15.75 2.63 -13.24
CA LYS A 140 -14.67 1.73 -13.68
C LYS A 140 -13.30 2.19 -13.18
N ILE A 141 -13.22 2.56 -11.91
CA ILE A 141 -11.97 2.90 -11.24
C ILE A 141 -11.47 1.66 -10.52
N LEU A 142 -10.32 1.14 -10.94
CA LEU A 142 -9.71 -0.01 -10.31
C LEU A 142 -9.10 0.40 -8.98
N ASN A 143 -9.63 -0.16 -7.90
CA ASN A 143 -9.24 0.17 -6.53
C ASN A 143 -8.63 -1.04 -5.83
N PHE A 144 -7.50 -0.83 -5.19
CA PHE A 144 -6.91 -1.77 -4.25
C PHE A 144 -7.02 -1.17 -2.84
N THR A 145 -7.25 -2.02 -1.85
CA THR A 145 -7.51 -1.56 -0.49
C THR A 145 -7.01 -2.54 0.56
N VAL A 146 -6.69 -2.02 1.73
CA VAL A 146 -6.33 -2.80 2.93
C VAL A 146 -7.46 -2.86 3.97
N VAL A 147 -8.67 -2.49 3.57
CA VAL A 147 -9.85 -2.51 4.45
C VAL A 147 -10.05 -3.91 5.07
N ASN A 148 -10.10 -3.96 6.38
CA ASN A 148 -10.18 -5.21 7.13
C ASN A 148 -11.58 -5.83 7.19
N ASP A 149 -12.61 -5.07 6.82
CA ASP A 149 -14.00 -5.51 6.77
C ASP A 149 -14.26 -6.37 5.52
N ASP A 150 -14.73 -7.59 5.71
CA ASP A 150 -14.97 -8.53 4.61
C ASP A 150 -16.09 -8.09 3.67
N ARG A 151 -16.92 -7.11 4.06
CA ARG A 151 -17.91 -6.50 3.15
C ARG A 151 -17.28 -5.86 1.93
N ILE A 152 -16.01 -5.44 2.01
CA ILE A 152 -15.30 -4.82 0.88
C ILE A 152 -15.07 -5.79 -0.27
N ILE A 153 -14.93 -7.08 0.01
CA ILE A 153 -14.77 -8.13 -1.01
C ILE A 153 -16.10 -8.87 -1.30
N ALA A 154 -17.12 -8.67 -0.45
CA ALA A 154 -18.47 -9.21 -0.66
C ALA A 154 -19.26 -8.34 -1.67
N GLN A 155 -18.60 -7.90 -2.74
CA GLN A 155 -19.14 -7.08 -3.81
C GLN A 155 -19.60 -7.99 -4.99
N PRO A 156 -20.42 -7.47 -5.92
CA PRO A 156 -20.70 -8.17 -7.16
C PRO A 156 -19.41 -8.58 -7.90
N ALA A 157 -19.47 -9.67 -8.65
CA ALA A 157 -18.31 -10.19 -9.40
C ALA A 157 -17.73 -9.20 -10.43
N ASP A 158 -18.48 -8.19 -10.83
CA ASP A 158 -18.06 -7.12 -11.72
C ASP A 158 -17.47 -5.91 -10.98
N ALA A 159 -17.38 -5.95 -9.64
CA ALA A 159 -16.80 -4.87 -8.83
C ALA A 159 -15.34 -4.60 -9.19
N TYR A 160 -14.94 -3.34 -9.00
CA TYR A 160 -13.59 -2.84 -9.32
C TYR A 160 -12.70 -2.69 -8.09
N THR A 161 -13.13 -3.18 -6.93
CA THR A 161 -12.36 -3.13 -5.68
C THR A 161 -11.82 -4.51 -5.32
N TYR A 162 -10.52 -4.56 -5.03
CA TYR A 162 -9.78 -5.75 -4.63
C TYR A 162 -9.07 -5.51 -3.31
N ARG A 163 -8.99 -6.55 -2.48
CA ARG A 163 -8.23 -6.51 -1.25
C ARG A 163 -6.99 -7.38 -1.35
N THR A 164 -5.86 -6.79 -1.00
CA THR A 164 -4.57 -7.48 -0.99
C THR A 164 -4.16 -7.90 0.42
N TYR A 165 -4.79 -7.31 1.43
CA TYR A 165 -4.57 -7.54 2.84
C TYR A 165 -5.60 -8.51 3.43
N MET A 166 -5.24 -9.26 4.49
CA MET A 166 -6.15 -10.21 5.12
C MET A 166 -7.14 -9.51 6.05
N GLY A 167 -8.43 -9.81 5.93
CA GLY A 167 -9.47 -9.29 6.83
C GLY A 167 -9.31 -9.74 8.28
N PHE A 168 -9.89 -8.99 9.20
CA PHE A 168 -9.81 -9.28 10.64
C PHE A 168 -10.37 -10.63 11.03
N SER A 169 -11.37 -11.14 10.30
CA SER A 169 -11.92 -12.47 10.54
C SER A 169 -10.83 -13.55 10.49
N VAL A 170 -9.97 -13.50 9.47
CA VAL A 170 -8.87 -14.46 9.31
C VAL A 170 -7.73 -14.16 10.28
N GLN A 171 -7.34 -12.89 10.39
CA GLN A 171 -6.28 -12.48 11.33
C GLN A 171 -6.60 -12.91 12.76
N ALA A 172 -7.80 -12.63 13.26
CA ALA A 172 -8.22 -12.99 14.62
C ALA A 172 -8.25 -14.50 14.81
N ASN A 173 -8.81 -15.27 13.87
CA ASN A 173 -8.86 -16.72 13.96
C ASN A 173 -7.48 -17.35 14.05
N ASP A 174 -6.58 -16.98 13.14
CA ASP A 174 -5.24 -17.55 13.10
C ASP A 174 -4.41 -17.12 14.32
N TYR A 175 -4.52 -15.84 14.71
CA TYR A 175 -3.78 -15.28 15.82
C TYR A 175 -4.20 -15.92 17.16
N LEU A 176 -5.51 -16.00 17.43
CA LEU A 176 -6.00 -16.59 18.68
C LEU A 176 -5.79 -18.10 18.73
N ALA A 177 -5.88 -18.81 17.63
CA ALA A 177 -5.54 -20.22 17.56
C ALA A 177 -4.06 -20.46 17.91
N TRP A 178 -3.15 -19.61 17.42
CA TRP A 178 -1.74 -19.66 17.76
C TRP A 178 -1.49 -19.28 19.21
N MET A 179 -2.11 -18.20 19.74
CA MET A 179 -1.99 -17.78 21.13
C MET A 179 -2.42 -18.90 22.07
N LYS A 180 -3.57 -19.53 21.82
CA LYS A 180 -4.07 -20.63 22.62
C LYS A 180 -3.11 -21.81 22.72
N LYS A 181 -2.44 -22.11 21.60
CA LYS A 181 -1.41 -23.17 21.56
C LYS A 181 -0.14 -22.77 22.31
N THR A 182 0.28 -21.51 22.16
CA THR A 182 1.57 -21.01 22.69
C THR A 182 1.46 -20.64 24.16
N TYR A 183 0.30 -20.12 24.58
CA TYR A 183 0.00 -19.68 25.94
C TYR A 183 -1.20 -20.45 26.52
N PRO A 184 -1.08 -21.76 26.77
CA PRO A 184 -2.23 -22.61 27.10
C PRO A 184 -2.86 -22.27 28.47
N ASN A 185 -2.14 -21.53 29.34
CA ASN A 185 -2.63 -21.09 30.64
C ASN A 185 -3.54 -19.86 30.55
N ASP A 186 -3.43 -19.06 29.47
CA ASP A 186 -4.29 -17.89 29.28
C ASP A 186 -5.68 -18.35 28.82
N LYS A 187 -6.70 -17.83 29.50
CA LYS A 187 -8.09 -18.31 29.39
C LYS A 187 -9.02 -17.24 28.87
N SER A 188 -8.68 -15.96 29.02
CA SER A 188 -9.56 -14.84 28.76
C SER A 188 -8.93 -13.78 27.88
N ILE A 189 -9.77 -13.16 27.05
CA ILE A 189 -9.37 -12.09 26.15
C ILE A 189 -10.39 -10.97 26.17
N ALA A 190 -9.92 -9.72 26.17
CA ALA A 190 -10.72 -8.52 25.95
C ALA A 190 -10.16 -7.70 24.79
N VAL A 191 -11.03 -6.94 24.14
CA VAL A 191 -10.70 -6.01 23.06
C VAL A 191 -10.79 -4.57 23.59
N LEU A 192 -9.76 -3.78 23.32
CA LEU A 192 -9.78 -2.32 23.47
C LEU A 192 -9.55 -1.75 22.07
N THR A 193 -10.56 -1.09 21.48
CA THR A 193 -10.52 -0.68 20.08
C THR A 193 -11.33 0.60 19.82
N THR A 194 -11.20 1.17 18.63
CA THR A 194 -11.90 2.40 18.21
C THR A 194 -13.42 2.21 18.17
N ASN A 195 -14.15 3.29 18.45
CA ASN A 195 -15.62 3.34 18.39
C ASN A 195 -16.07 3.73 16.96
N ASP A 196 -15.76 2.90 16.00
CA ASP A 196 -16.07 3.07 14.58
C ASP A 196 -16.36 1.72 13.90
N THR A 197 -16.55 1.71 12.58
CA THR A 197 -16.79 0.47 11.83
C THR A 197 -15.62 -0.50 11.96
N ASN A 198 -14.39 0.00 11.92
CA ASN A 198 -13.19 -0.84 12.02
C ASN A 198 -13.13 -1.54 13.39
N GLY A 199 -13.36 -0.80 14.48
CA GLY A 199 -13.41 -1.36 15.84
C GLY A 199 -14.55 -2.36 16.04
N ASN A 200 -15.73 -2.10 15.45
CA ASN A 200 -16.85 -3.04 15.50
C ASN A 200 -16.53 -4.36 14.76
N VAL A 201 -15.83 -4.30 13.62
CA VAL A 201 -15.38 -5.51 12.90
C VAL A 201 -14.32 -6.25 13.70
N THR A 202 -13.39 -5.53 14.34
CA THR A 202 -12.38 -6.10 15.24
C THR A 202 -13.03 -6.85 16.40
N GLU A 203 -14.00 -6.23 17.07
CA GLU A 203 -14.75 -6.85 18.17
C GLU A 203 -15.45 -8.13 17.74
N ALA A 204 -16.26 -8.05 16.69
CA ALA A 204 -17.04 -9.18 16.21
C ALA A 204 -16.14 -10.36 15.77
N SER A 205 -15.07 -10.05 15.03
CA SER A 205 -14.10 -11.06 14.58
C SER A 205 -13.36 -11.71 15.75
N THR A 206 -12.92 -10.91 16.72
CA THR A 206 -12.22 -11.42 17.92
C THR A 206 -13.13 -12.28 18.77
N LYS A 207 -14.37 -11.88 18.96
CA LYS A 207 -15.37 -12.66 19.72
C LYS A 207 -15.63 -14.03 19.08
N ALA A 208 -15.79 -14.07 17.76
CA ALA A 208 -15.95 -15.33 17.03
C ALA A 208 -14.71 -16.22 17.13
N ALA A 209 -13.52 -15.63 16.93
CA ALA A 209 -12.25 -16.33 17.03
C ALA A 209 -11.95 -16.84 18.44
N ALA A 210 -12.29 -16.07 19.47
CA ALA A 210 -12.14 -16.47 20.87
C ALA A 210 -13.01 -17.71 21.17
N ALA A 211 -14.26 -17.72 20.72
CA ALA A 211 -15.14 -18.87 20.85
C ALA A 211 -14.55 -20.11 20.14
N ALA A 212 -14.04 -19.97 18.92
CA ALA A 212 -13.41 -21.06 18.18
C ALA A 212 -12.13 -21.59 18.86
N ALA A 213 -11.33 -20.71 19.49
CA ALA A 213 -10.12 -21.05 20.21
C ALA A 213 -10.38 -21.57 21.64
N GLY A 214 -11.63 -21.54 22.12
CA GLY A 214 -11.95 -21.89 23.51
C GLY A 214 -11.40 -20.92 24.55
N LEU A 215 -11.37 -19.61 24.22
CA LEU A 215 -11.06 -18.51 25.11
C LEU A 215 -12.35 -17.86 25.62
N THR A 216 -12.35 -17.42 26.89
CA THR A 216 -13.42 -16.61 27.42
C THR A 216 -13.31 -15.19 26.87
N TYR A 217 -14.30 -14.76 26.11
CA TYR A 217 -14.39 -13.39 25.61
C TYR A 217 -15.02 -12.50 26.70
N LEU A 218 -14.29 -11.46 27.11
CA LEU A 218 -14.70 -10.51 28.12
C LEU A 218 -15.33 -9.25 27.47
N ALA A 219 -15.93 -8.38 28.30
CA ALA A 219 -16.56 -7.17 27.81
C ALA A 219 -15.56 -6.27 27.05
N PRO A 220 -15.88 -5.87 25.80
CA PRO A 220 -15.00 -4.99 25.03
C PRO A 220 -15.05 -3.55 25.58
N VAL A 221 -14.00 -2.81 25.30
CA VAL A 221 -13.94 -1.38 25.59
C VAL A 221 -13.69 -0.62 24.30
N PHE A 222 -14.55 0.35 24.01
CA PHE A 222 -14.43 1.22 22.84
C PHE A 222 -13.98 2.62 23.26
N TYR A 223 -13.16 3.25 22.43
CA TYR A 223 -12.71 4.64 22.58
C TYR A 223 -12.86 5.43 21.27
N ASP A 224 -13.02 6.74 21.37
CA ASP A 224 -13.16 7.58 20.18
C ASP A 224 -11.78 7.93 19.60
N THR A 225 -11.66 7.95 18.27
CA THR A 225 -10.46 8.39 17.55
C THR A 225 -10.01 9.77 18.03
N GLY A 226 -8.71 9.95 18.25
CA GLY A 226 -8.16 11.19 18.80
C GLY A 226 -8.13 11.25 20.34
N THR A 227 -8.49 10.16 21.03
CA THR A 227 -8.32 10.04 22.47
C THR A 227 -6.88 10.28 22.89
N ALA A 228 -6.67 11.24 23.80
CA ALA A 228 -5.33 11.56 24.32
C ALA A 228 -5.01 10.88 25.66
N ASP A 229 -6.02 10.58 26.47
CA ASP A 229 -5.89 9.91 27.77
C ASP A 229 -6.64 8.57 27.77
N PHE A 230 -5.88 7.50 27.77
CA PHE A 230 -6.38 6.12 27.78
C PHE A 230 -6.64 5.58 29.20
N SER A 231 -6.35 6.34 30.27
CA SER A 231 -6.50 5.88 31.65
C SER A 231 -7.90 5.37 32.00
N PRO A 232 -9.00 6.04 31.61
CA PRO A 232 -10.35 5.55 31.90
C PRO A 232 -10.67 4.23 31.19
N PHE A 233 -10.24 4.08 29.95
CA PHE A 233 -10.50 2.90 29.10
C PHE A 233 -9.68 1.70 29.59
N VAL A 234 -8.39 1.92 29.91
CA VAL A 234 -7.52 0.89 30.48
C VAL A 234 -8.01 0.46 31.86
N THR A 235 -8.46 1.39 32.71
CA THR A 235 -9.07 1.03 34.01
C THR A 235 -10.29 0.14 33.80
N LYS A 236 -11.16 0.48 32.84
CA LYS A 236 -12.38 -0.30 32.55
C LYS A 236 -12.03 -1.71 32.10
N ILE A 237 -11.09 -1.88 31.15
CA ILE A 237 -10.73 -3.21 30.65
C ILE A 237 -10.00 -4.05 31.70
N LEU A 238 -9.15 -3.46 32.54
CA LEU A 238 -8.44 -4.16 33.62
C LEU A 238 -9.37 -4.65 34.73
N ASN A 239 -10.52 -4.01 34.95
CA ASN A 239 -11.53 -4.50 35.88
C ASN A 239 -12.13 -5.85 35.48
N GLU A 240 -12.12 -6.19 34.18
CA GLU A 240 -12.52 -7.49 33.64
C GLU A 240 -11.45 -8.59 33.88
N LYS A 241 -10.25 -8.21 34.31
CA LYS A 241 -9.10 -9.09 34.57
C LYS A 241 -8.73 -9.99 33.38
N PRO A 242 -8.53 -9.47 32.18
CA PRO A 242 -8.14 -10.25 31.03
C PRO A 242 -6.71 -10.80 31.17
N ASP A 243 -6.48 -12.02 30.65
CA ASP A 243 -5.14 -12.55 30.43
C ASP A 243 -4.51 -11.90 29.19
N ILE A 244 -5.33 -11.63 28.17
CA ILE A 244 -4.93 -11.04 26.89
C ILE A 244 -5.76 -9.79 26.62
N ILE A 245 -5.09 -8.70 26.24
CA ILE A 245 -5.72 -7.50 25.69
C ILE A 245 -5.31 -7.38 24.23
N LEU A 246 -6.31 -7.28 23.33
CA LEU A 246 -6.11 -7.17 21.90
C LEU A 246 -6.47 -5.76 21.42
N THR A 247 -5.54 -5.14 20.65
CA THR A 247 -5.70 -3.82 20.01
C THR A 247 -5.40 -3.93 18.51
N ILE A 248 -5.96 -4.96 17.85
CA ILE A 248 -5.73 -5.19 16.42
C ILE A 248 -6.53 -4.18 15.57
N GLY A 249 -5.85 -3.54 14.61
CA GLY A 249 -6.48 -2.54 13.74
C GLY A 249 -6.59 -1.15 14.33
N ASP A 250 -6.05 -0.94 15.53
CA ASP A 250 -6.02 0.39 16.15
C ASP A 250 -4.82 1.22 15.62
N PRO A 251 -4.96 2.56 15.51
CA PRO A 251 -3.88 3.44 15.09
C PRO A 251 -2.60 3.23 15.89
N THR A 252 -1.45 3.22 15.24
CA THR A 252 -0.14 3.00 15.89
C THR A 252 0.11 3.95 17.07
N GLY A 253 -0.35 5.21 16.92
CA GLY A 253 -0.27 6.21 17.99
C GLY A 253 -1.03 5.80 19.25
N ASP A 254 -2.25 5.31 19.05
CA ASP A 254 -3.15 4.88 20.12
C ASP A 254 -2.63 3.61 20.80
N VAL A 255 -2.18 2.63 20.00
CA VAL A 255 -1.54 1.39 20.53
C VAL A 255 -0.35 1.72 21.43
N GLY A 256 0.49 2.67 21.04
CA GLY A 256 1.62 3.12 21.87
C GLY A 256 1.18 3.76 23.18
N LEU A 257 0.16 4.62 23.16
CA LEU A 257 -0.40 5.25 24.37
C LEU A 257 -1.10 4.23 25.26
N ILE A 258 -1.83 3.27 24.69
CA ILE A 258 -2.46 2.16 25.41
C ILE A 258 -1.38 1.31 26.10
N ALA A 259 -0.32 0.92 25.37
CA ALA A 259 0.78 0.14 25.94
C ALA A 259 1.44 0.84 27.12
N LYS A 260 1.70 2.15 26.99
CA LYS A 260 2.25 2.99 28.06
C LYS A 260 1.34 3.02 29.28
N THR A 261 0.02 3.15 29.07
CA THR A 261 -0.97 3.20 30.15
C THR A 261 -1.13 1.85 30.83
N LEU A 262 -1.21 0.75 30.07
CA LEU A 262 -1.24 -0.62 30.60
C LEU A 262 -0.03 -0.93 31.50
N ASN A 263 1.17 -0.59 31.03
CA ASN A 263 2.39 -0.77 31.80
C ASN A 263 2.39 0.09 33.08
N GLY A 264 1.95 1.35 33.00
CA GLY A 264 1.83 2.27 34.13
C GLY A 264 0.85 1.77 35.21
N MET A 265 -0.22 1.09 34.79
CA MET A 265 -1.22 0.47 35.69
C MET A 265 -0.86 -0.97 36.09
N GLY A 266 0.31 -1.46 35.73
CA GLY A 266 0.86 -2.72 36.18
C GLY A 266 0.28 -3.98 35.52
N PHE A 267 -0.32 -3.87 34.35
CA PHE A 267 -0.77 -5.05 33.58
C PHE A 267 0.39 -6.01 33.33
N LYS A 268 0.16 -7.30 33.53
CA LYS A 268 1.17 -8.36 33.38
C LYS A 268 0.76 -9.43 32.37
N GLY A 269 -0.44 -9.32 31.81
CA GLY A 269 -0.90 -10.20 30.76
C GLY A 269 -0.29 -9.87 29.39
N ILE A 270 -0.81 -10.51 28.37
CA ILE A 270 -0.35 -10.30 26.98
C ILE A 270 -1.06 -9.09 26.39
N HIS A 271 -0.30 -8.09 25.93
CA HIS A 271 -0.79 -7.08 25.02
C HIS A 271 -0.46 -7.52 23.59
N ALA A 272 -1.48 -7.75 22.80
CA ALA A 272 -1.36 -8.20 21.41
C ALA A 272 -2.01 -7.17 20.47
N THR A 273 -1.41 -6.93 19.32
CA THR A 273 -1.90 -5.92 18.36
C THR A 273 -1.75 -6.42 16.92
N GLY A 274 -2.23 -5.61 15.97
CA GLY A 274 -2.08 -5.83 14.55
C GLY A 274 -0.72 -5.39 14.01
N ILE A 275 -0.69 -4.93 12.77
CA ILE A 275 0.54 -4.45 12.12
C ILE A 275 0.92 -3.08 12.69
N VAL A 276 1.92 -3.08 13.56
CA VAL A 276 2.59 -1.89 14.07
C VAL A 276 4.08 -2.21 14.25
N GLY A 277 4.96 -1.29 13.84
CA GLY A 277 6.41 -1.48 14.00
C GLY A 277 6.89 -1.17 15.41
N ALA A 278 7.75 -2.03 15.98
CA ALA A 278 8.39 -1.76 17.28
C ALA A 278 9.11 -0.41 17.31
N ALA A 279 9.69 0.03 16.20
CA ALA A 279 10.39 1.31 16.11
C ALA A 279 9.46 2.51 16.34
N ASP A 280 8.22 2.46 15.85
CA ASP A 280 7.25 3.53 16.03
C ASP A 280 6.65 3.49 17.45
N LEU A 281 6.33 2.30 17.95
CA LEU A 281 5.89 2.11 19.34
C LEU A 281 6.95 2.58 20.35
N LEU A 282 8.24 2.33 20.06
CA LEU A 282 9.36 2.75 20.91
C LEU A 282 9.41 4.28 21.05
N LYS A 283 9.17 5.02 19.96
CA LYS A 283 9.13 6.49 19.97
C LYS A 283 7.99 7.03 20.86
N ILE A 284 6.83 6.34 20.87
CA ILE A 284 5.61 6.78 21.55
C ILE A 284 5.61 6.36 23.02
N ALA A 285 5.85 5.08 23.27
CA ALA A 285 5.68 4.47 24.59
C ALA A 285 6.98 4.31 25.39
N GLY A 286 8.13 4.28 24.71
CA GLY A 286 9.38 3.83 25.31
C GLY A 286 9.49 2.30 25.34
N GLN A 287 10.66 1.77 25.73
CA GLN A 287 10.97 0.35 25.62
C GLN A 287 10.16 -0.52 26.59
N ALA A 288 10.09 -0.15 27.87
CA ALA A 288 9.47 -0.99 28.89
C ALA A 288 7.98 -1.32 28.62
N PRO A 289 7.14 -0.40 28.16
CA PRO A 289 5.73 -0.67 27.86
C PRO A 289 5.50 -1.63 26.70
N ILE A 290 6.43 -1.73 25.77
CA ILE A 290 6.27 -2.54 24.56
C ILE A 290 7.01 -3.88 24.63
N GLU A 291 7.80 -4.09 25.66
CA GLU A 291 8.57 -5.32 25.82
C GLU A 291 7.63 -6.54 26.01
N GLY A 292 7.79 -7.53 25.18
CA GLY A 292 6.95 -8.73 25.17
C GLY A 292 5.61 -8.58 24.45
N MET A 293 5.27 -7.40 23.89
CA MET A 293 4.08 -7.25 23.07
C MET A 293 4.15 -8.18 21.86
N LEU A 294 2.97 -8.68 21.48
CA LEU A 294 2.81 -9.47 20.27
C LEU A 294 2.28 -8.55 19.15
N THR A 295 2.90 -8.62 17.99
CA THR A 295 2.48 -7.87 16.80
C THR A 295 2.29 -8.83 15.64
N LEU A 296 1.33 -8.52 14.76
CA LEU A 296 1.32 -9.09 13.43
C LEU A 296 2.24 -8.22 12.59
N ASN A 297 3.34 -8.76 12.15
CA ASN A 297 4.30 -8.00 11.38
C ASN A 297 4.68 -8.79 10.13
N MET A 298 5.50 -8.18 9.33
CA MET A 298 5.82 -8.73 8.05
C MET A 298 7.31 -9.14 7.99
N PRO A 299 7.67 -10.19 7.23
CA PRO A 299 8.96 -10.88 7.37
C PRO A 299 10.16 -10.11 6.83
N LEU A 300 10.20 -8.77 6.94
CA LEU A 300 11.43 -8.02 6.65
C LEU A 300 12.63 -8.52 7.45
N ILE A 301 12.37 -9.15 8.59
CA ILE A 301 13.38 -9.55 9.57
C ILE A 301 13.87 -10.98 9.34
N SER A 302 13.08 -11.84 8.69
CA SER A 302 13.39 -13.28 8.62
C SER A 302 14.39 -13.70 7.54
N GLY A 303 14.79 -12.82 6.65
CA GLY A 303 15.84 -13.08 5.65
C GLY A 303 15.60 -14.21 4.64
N GLY A 304 14.51 -14.98 4.79
CA GLY A 304 14.29 -16.17 3.98
C GLY A 304 13.15 -16.12 2.96
N GLN A 305 12.21 -15.17 3.13
CA GLN A 305 11.00 -15.11 2.30
C GLN A 305 10.75 -13.75 1.64
N VAL A 306 11.64 -12.80 1.82
CA VAL A 306 11.49 -11.43 1.32
C VAL A 306 12.51 -11.17 0.22
N SER A 307 12.07 -10.59 -0.89
CA SER A 307 12.95 -10.25 -2.00
C SER A 307 13.99 -9.18 -1.61
N SER A 308 15.14 -9.16 -2.31
CA SER A 308 16.16 -8.12 -2.09
C SER A 308 15.62 -6.70 -2.36
N ALA A 309 14.66 -6.56 -3.27
CA ALA A 309 14.00 -5.29 -3.53
C ALA A 309 13.28 -4.77 -2.27
N VAL A 310 12.52 -5.63 -1.61
CA VAL A 310 11.81 -5.29 -0.37
C VAL A 310 12.78 -5.01 0.79
N LEU A 311 13.82 -5.82 0.94
CA LEU A 311 14.86 -5.60 1.97
C LEU A 311 15.55 -4.23 1.81
N GLY A 312 15.65 -3.72 0.60
CA GLY A 312 16.21 -2.39 0.31
C GLY A 312 15.26 -1.22 0.54
N LEU A 313 13.94 -1.47 0.71
CA LEU A 313 12.94 -0.38 0.81
C LEU A 313 13.19 0.59 1.96
N PRO A 314 13.55 0.18 3.19
CA PRO A 314 13.79 1.15 4.26
C PRO A 314 14.90 2.15 3.94
N ALA A 315 15.97 1.71 3.29
CA ALA A 315 17.05 2.61 2.87
C ALA A 315 16.62 3.53 1.71
N ARG A 316 15.82 3.03 0.77
CA ARG A 316 15.26 3.81 -0.33
C ARG A 316 14.25 4.84 0.17
N GLU A 317 13.40 4.47 1.12
CA GLU A 317 12.43 5.34 1.77
C GLU A 317 13.12 6.53 2.45
N VAL A 318 14.18 6.28 3.22
CA VAL A 318 14.99 7.32 3.84
C VAL A 318 15.73 8.19 2.81
N ALA A 319 16.16 7.60 1.70
CA ALA A 319 16.94 8.29 0.66
C ALA A 319 16.10 8.96 -0.42
N HIS A 320 14.77 8.78 -0.42
CA HIS A 320 13.91 9.24 -1.51
C HIS A 320 14.12 10.73 -1.83
N SER A 321 14.66 10.96 -3.00
CA SER A 321 14.85 12.21 -3.76
C SER A 321 14.78 13.54 -3.00
N GLY A 322 15.52 13.69 -1.89
CA GLY A 322 15.57 14.93 -1.12
C GLY A 322 14.24 15.37 -0.49
N SER A 323 13.24 14.48 -0.48
CA SER A 323 11.98 14.71 0.17
C SER A 323 12.11 14.60 1.69
N ALA A 324 11.12 15.14 2.40
CA ALA A 324 11.04 15.11 3.86
C ALA A 324 10.66 13.73 4.43
N TRP A 325 10.77 12.64 3.67
CA TRP A 325 10.42 11.32 4.21
C TRP A 325 11.27 10.97 5.42
N GLY A 326 12.57 11.02 5.33
CA GLY A 326 13.55 10.97 6.44
C GLY A 326 13.44 9.79 7.41
N THR A 327 12.40 8.95 7.31
CA THR A 327 12.09 7.84 8.21
C THR A 327 11.49 6.70 7.41
N ALA A 328 11.90 5.47 7.69
CA ALA A 328 11.25 4.28 7.19
C ALA A 328 10.10 3.89 8.11
N TYR A 329 8.97 3.49 7.54
CA TYR A 329 7.78 3.06 8.28
C TYR A 329 7.57 1.56 8.18
N CYS A 330 6.75 1.01 9.09
CA CYS A 330 6.63 -0.45 9.28
C CYS A 330 6.14 -1.23 8.07
N CYS A 331 5.23 -0.67 7.30
CA CYS A 331 4.43 -1.41 6.33
C CYS A 331 4.69 -1.00 4.87
N THR A 332 5.66 -0.12 4.60
CA THR A 332 5.97 0.41 3.25
C THR A 332 6.12 -0.69 2.20
N TRP A 333 6.70 -1.82 2.58
CA TRP A 333 6.93 -2.96 1.69
C TRP A 333 5.66 -3.71 1.32
N ASP A 334 4.61 -3.72 2.17
CA ASP A 334 3.32 -4.31 1.84
C ASP A 334 2.65 -3.50 0.73
N PHE A 335 2.52 -2.21 0.92
CA PHE A 335 1.95 -1.30 -0.07
C PHE A 335 2.78 -1.22 -1.37
N TYR A 336 4.11 -1.33 -1.27
CA TYR A 336 4.97 -1.50 -2.43
C TYR A 336 4.60 -2.75 -3.23
N SER A 337 4.34 -3.85 -2.53
CA SER A 337 3.97 -5.12 -3.17
C SER A 337 2.56 -5.08 -3.77
N GLU A 338 1.61 -4.43 -3.09
CA GLU A 338 0.25 -4.22 -3.60
C GLU A 338 0.24 -3.40 -4.88
N ALA A 339 0.96 -2.28 -4.89
CA ALA A 339 1.14 -1.47 -6.08
C ALA A 339 1.82 -2.27 -7.20
N GLY A 340 2.80 -3.10 -6.84
CA GLY A 340 3.45 -4.03 -7.76
C GLY A 340 2.48 -4.98 -8.45
N ILE A 341 1.45 -5.48 -7.76
CA ILE A 341 0.39 -6.31 -8.36
C ILE A 341 -0.36 -5.52 -9.44
N MET A 342 -0.84 -4.32 -9.10
CA MET A 342 -1.59 -3.48 -10.03
C MET A 342 -0.75 -3.12 -11.27
N PHE A 343 0.49 -2.73 -11.07
CA PHE A 343 1.39 -2.32 -12.17
C PHE A 343 1.83 -3.50 -13.03
N ASP A 344 2.02 -4.67 -12.43
CA ASP A 344 2.29 -5.91 -13.17
C ASP A 344 1.06 -6.34 -13.99
N ALA A 345 -0.15 -6.19 -13.43
CA ALA A 345 -1.38 -6.43 -14.17
C ALA A 345 -1.52 -5.51 -15.39
N MET A 346 -1.16 -4.23 -15.29
CA MET A 346 -1.10 -3.30 -16.43
C MET A 346 -0.12 -3.81 -17.50
N LYS A 347 1.09 -4.22 -17.10
CA LYS A 347 2.11 -4.76 -18.02
C LYS A 347 1.64 -6.04 -18.71
N GLN A 348 1.05 -6.97 -17.96
CA GLN A 348 0.53 -8.23 -18.51
C GLN A 348 -0.68 -8.01 -19.42
N ALA A 349 -1.57 -7.07 -19.07
CA ALA A 349 -2.71 -6.66 -19.89
C ALA A 349 -2.30 -5.85 -21.13
N LYS A 350 -1.08 -5.29 -21.13
CA LYS A 350 -0.61 -4.30 -22.13
C LYS A 350 -1.62 -3.17 -22.30
N SER A 351 -2.14 -2.66 -21.18
CA SER A 351 -3.23 -1.69 -21.16
C SER A 351 -3.15 -0.81 -19.93
N VAL A 352 -3.62 0.43 -20.08
CA VAL A 352 -3.91 1.38 -18.99
C VAL A 352 -5.41 1.66 -18.89
N ASP A 353 -6.24 0.88 -19.58
CA ASP A 353 -7.69 0.87 -19.38
C ASP A 353 -8.03 -0.02 -18.18
N PRO A 354 -8.66 0.52 -17.13
CA PRO A 354 -8.94 -0.24 -15.91
C PRO A 354 -9.86 -1.46 -16.17
N THR A 355 -10.72 -1.43 -17.20
CA THR A 355 -11.57 -2.59 -17.54
C THR A 355 -10.74 -3.74 -18.10
N VAL A 356 -9.75 -3.42 -18.94
CA VAL A 356 -8.85 -4.43 -19.53
C VAL A 356 -7.90 -4.98 -18.47
N VAL A 357 -7.38 -4.10 -17.57
CA VAL A 357 -6.54 -4.50 -16.46
C VAL A 357 -7.31 -5.39 -15.48
N LYS A 358 -8.56 -4.99 -15.13
CA LYS A 358 -9.47 -5.81 -14.31
C LYS A 358 -9.69 -7.19 -14.91
N ALA A 359 -10.03 -7.27 -16.19
CA ALA A 359 -10.23 -8.55 -16.87
C ALA A 359 -8.98 -9.45 -16.82
N LYS A 360 -7.79 -8.85 -16.78
CA LYS A 360 -6.54 -9.59 -16.58
C LYS A 360 -6.41 -10.12 -15.16
N ILE A 361 -6.81 -9.33 -14.16
CA ILE A 361 -6.80 -9.74 -12.74
C ILE A 361 -7.78 -10.89 -12.52
N ASP A 362 -8.97 -10.82 -13.09
CA ASP A 362 -10.04 -11.83 -12.97
C ASP A 362 -9.76 -13.12 -13.75
N GLN A 363 -8.74 -13.12 -14.60
CA GLN A 363 -8.40 -14.32 -15.36
C GLN A 363 -7.97 -15.44 -14.42
N SER A 364 -8.66 -16.56 -14.46
CA SER A 364 -8.37 -17.73 -13.64
C SER A 364 -6.91 -18.16 -13.73
N GLY A 365 -6.24 -18.24 -12.57
CA GLY A 365 -4.83 -18.63 -12.47
C GLY A 365 -3.83 -17.56 -12.88
N ALA A 366 -4.27 -16.31 -13.13
CA ALA A 366 -3.36 -15.20 -13.36
C ALA A 366 -2.47 -14.99 -12.14
N LYS A 367 -1.18 -14.77 -12.39
CA LYS A 367 -0.16 -14.57 -11.37
C LYS A 367 0.48 -13.21 -11.55
N PHE A 368 0.58 -12.47 -10.46
CA PHE A 368 1.15 -11.13 -10.45
C PHE A 368 2.36 -11.08 -9.52
N ASN A 369 3.28 -10.18 -9.82
CA ASN A 369 4.43 -9.93 -8.96
C ASN A 369 3.96 -9.39 -7.60
N TYR A 370 4.34 -10.13 -6.54
CA TYR A 370 4.09 -9.72 -5.15
C TYR A 370 5.40 -9.83 -4.40
N ALA A 371 6.12 -8.73 -4.31
CA ALA A 371 7.53 -8.74 -3.90
C ALA A 371 7.76 -9.17 -2.45
N ALA A 372 6.72 -9.07 -1.60
CA ALA A 372 6.87 -9.27 -0.17
C ALA A 372 6.92 -10.74 0.25
N ILE A 373 5.86 -11.48 -0.02
CA ILE A 373 5.66 -12.85 0.47
C ILE A 373 5.05 -13.74 -0.62
N ASN A 374 4.65 -14.95 -0.28
CA ASN A 374 4.07 -15.93 -1.19
C ASN A 374 4.99 -16.30 -2.38
N ASN A 375 6.30 -16.40 -2.13
CA ASN A 375 7.29 -16.66 -3.18
C ASN A 375 7.28 -15.62 -4.31
N GLY A 376 6.90 -14.38 -3.99
CA GLY A 376 6.84 -13.29 -4.96
C GLY A 376 5.63 -13.30 -5.88
N ILE A 377 4.60 -14.10 -5.59
CA ILE A 377 3.43 -14.27 -6.46
C ILE A 377 2.14 -14.03 -5.70
N ALA A 378 1.26 -13.18 -6.26
CA ALA A 378 -0.12 -13.01 -5.87
C ALA A 378 -1.05 -13.64 -6.91
N THR A 379 -2.15 -14.23 -6.44
CA THR A 379 -3.23 -14.76 -7.28
C THR A 379 -4.56 -14.45 -6.59
N PHE A 380 -5.41 -13.70 -7.25
CA PHE A 380 -6.79 -13.51 -6.82
C PHE A 380 -7.61 -14.78 -7.12
N GLY A 381 -8.60 -15.09 -6.27
CA GLY A 381 -9.41 -16.30 -6.45
C GLY A 381 -8.60 -17.58 -6.38
N SER A 382 -7.49 -17.59 -5.64
CA SER A 382 -6.71 -18.82 -5.41
C SER A 382 -7.55 -19.86 -4.69
N PRO A 383 -7.23 -21.17 -4.78
CA PRO A 383 -7.93 -22.19 -3.99
C PRO A 383 -7.98 -21.88 -2.50
N ALA A 384 -6.90 -21.32 -1.92
CA ALA A 384 -6.84 -20.90 -0.52
C ALA A 384 -7.79 -19.73 -0.26
N SER A 385 -7.81 -18.71 -1.13
CA SER A 385 -8.73 -17.57 -1.02
C SER A 385 -10.19 -18.03 -1.09
N ASN A 386 -10.52 -18.88 -2.04
CA ASN A 386 -11.87 -19.41 -2.20
C ASN A 386 -12.27 -20.34 -1.04
N ALA A 387 -11.33 -21.06 -0.44
CA ALA A 387 -11.60 -21.90 0.74
C ALA A 387 -11.98 -21.03 1.96
N ILE A 388 -11.38 -19.85 2.11
CA ILE A 388 -11.61 -18.94 3.24
C ILE A 388 -12.85 -18.07 2.99
N PHE A 389 -12.96 -17.46 1.80
CA PHE A 389 -13.94 -16.41 1.49
C PHE A 389 -15.06 -16.88 0.53
N GLY A 390 -15.07 -18.14 0.10
CA GLY A 390 -16.06 -18.66 -0.84
C GLY A 390 -16.04 -17.90 -2.18
N ALA A 391 -17.22 -17.53 -2.68
CA ALA A 391 -17.35 -16.79 -3.93
C ALA A 391 -16.63 -15.40 -3.92
N ASN A 392 -16.39 -14.84 -2.74
CA ASN A 392 -15.72 -13.54 -2.59
C ASN A 392 -14.19 -13.63 -2.74
N GLY A 393 -13.63 -14.84 -2.77
CA GLY A 393 -12.18 -15.06 -2.93
C GLY A 393 -11.61 -14.51 -4.22
N GLY A 394 -12.43 -14.25 -5.25
CA GLY A 394 -12.04 -13.63 -6.50
C GLY A 394 -11.48 -12.21 -6.35
N HIS A 395 -11.84 -11.50 -5.26
CA HIS A 395 -11.39 -10.15 -4.96
C HIS A 395 -10.36 -10.10 -3.82
N GLN A 396 -9.77 -11.23 -3.44
CA GLN A 396 -8.87 -11.36 -2.31
C GLN A 396 -7.60 -12.12 -2.65
N VAL A 397 -6.47 -11.61 -2.20
CA VAL A 397 -5.20 -12.34 -2.10
C VAL A 397 -5.05 -12.91 -0.69
N THR A 398 -4.56 -14.14 -0.56
CA THR A 398 -4.21 -14.76 0.73
C THR A 398 -2.72 -14.68 0.99
N ASN A 399 -2.35 -14.29 2.19
CA ASN A 399 -0.96 -14.10 2.62
C ASN A 399 -0.66 -14.95 3.86
N SER A 400 0.61 -15.26 4.06
CA SER A 400 1.12 -15.77 5.34
C SER A 400 1.58 -14.60 6.21
N TRP A 401 1.45 -14.74 7.53
CA TRP A 401 1.75 -13.71 8.50
C TRP A 401 2.81 -14.16 9.48
N PRO A 402 3.83 -13.36 9.77
CA PRO A 402 4.61 -13.54 10.99
C PRO A 402 3.85 -12.97 12.18
N ILE A 403 3.93 -13.68 13.29
CA ILE A 403 3.69 -13.12 14.60
C ILE A 403 5.06 -12.80 15.18
N ASP A 404 5.25 -11.54 15.50
CA ASP A 404 6.47 -11.06 16.12
C ASP A 404 6.26 -10.87 17.62
N ILE A 405 7.37 -10.94 18.36
CA ILE A 405 7.46 -10.57 19.75
C ILE A 405 8.42 -9.41 19.84
N ILE A 406 8.03 -8.31 20.44
CA ILE A 406 8.92 -7.19 20.65
C ILE A 406 9.92 -7.55 21.76
N LYS A 407 11.21 -7.56 21.43
CA LYS A 407 12.30 -7.83 22.35
C LYS A 407 13.38 -6.75 22.24
N ASN A 408 13.73 -6.16 23.38
CA ASN A 408 14.71 -5.06 23.43
C ASN A 408 14.34 -3.91 22.47
N GLY A 409 13.03 -3.59 22.36
CA GLY A 409 12.50 -2.56 21.50
C GLY A 409 12.60 -2.85 20.00
N LYS A 410 12.73 -4.12 19.60
CA LYS A 410 12.83 -4.57 18.20
C LYS A 410 11.84 -5.69 17.92
N ASP A 411 11.30 -5.71 16.72
CA ASP A 411 10.51 -6.83 16.23
C ASP A 411 11.39 -8.07 16.09
N THR A 412 10.91 -9.17 16.66
CA THR A 412 11.59 -10.47 16.63
C THR A 412 10.58 -11.52 16.22
N ILE A 413 10.82 -12.21 15.10
CA ILE A 413 9.90 -13.21 14.58
C ILE A 413 9.71 -14.34 15.59
N GLY A 414 8.48 -14.56 15.99
CA GLY A 414 8.07 -15.70 16.80
C GLY A 414 7.68 -16.89 15.94
N THR A 415 6.82 -16.68 14.95
CA THR A 415 6.37 -17.73 14.02
C THR A 415 5.76 -17.13 12.77
N ILE A 416 5.60 -17.94 11.72
CA ILE A 416 4.82 -17.57 10.53
C ILE A 416 3.55 -18.39 10.52
N ILE A 417 2.41 -17.72 10.37
CA ILE A 417 1.10 -18.35 10.21
C ILE A 417 0.73 -18.33 8.75
N THR A 418 0.24 -19.45 8.24
CA THR A 418 -0.38 -19.53 6.92
C THR A 418 -1.87 -19.78 7.10
N PRO A 419 -2.77 -18.93 6.58
CA PRO A 419 -4.21 -19.13 6.63
C PRO A 419 -4.60 -20.48 6.05
N LYS A 420 -5.58 -21.13 6.68
CA LYS A 420 -6.04 -22.47 6.28
C LYS A 420 -7.41 -22.42 5.68
#